data_2c494438066696273af06e82da4f812f
#
_entry.id   2c494438066696273af06e82da4f812f
#
_cell.length_a   1.000
_cell.length_b   1.000
_cell.length_c   1.000
_cell.angle_alpha   90.00
_cell.angle_beta   90.00
_cell.angle_gamma   90.00
#
_symmetry.space_group_name_H-M   'P 1'
#
loop_
_entity.id
_entity.type
_entity.pdbx_description
1 polymer ?
#
loop_
_entity_poly.entity_id
_entity_poly.type
_entity_poly.pdbx_seq_one_letter_code
_entity_poly.pdbx_strand_id
1 'polypeptide(L)'
;MSDAALHRLGGEGPDVLLIHGFGADRLSWLALAPQLFPIATVWAAEYGGHGAAGNNVGDGTLIDLAEALEAEIADSLTQPLVVGHSLGGAVGLVLAARGAVKSTGLVLLAPAGIADNLDNSFIAQLPEVTDGDAALALLQKLVVRKGLITRRMADAFVETLADEKRRAALRTIAASLKSDAVPVPFPPACPFTVMWGALDVVVPPPDVPTKGLRMLPNVGHLPHVEAVSEVAAAVKELLDVGFRRPDARI
;
A
#
# COMPACT_ATOMS: atom_id res chain seq x y z
N MET A 1 2.30 1.60 21.65
CA MET A 1 1.57 1.37 20.40
C MET A 1 2.36 2.06 19.29
N SER A 2 2.45 1.46 18.11
CA SER A 2 3.09 2.07 16.95
C SER A 2 2.34 3.32 16.51
N ASP A 3 3.02 4.22 15.78
CA ASP A 3 2.42 5.47 15.32
C ASP A 3 1.69 5.25 13.99
N ALA A 4 0.61 6.02 13.77
CA ALA A 4 -0.09 6.11 12.49
C ALA A 4 -0.66 7.51 12.28
N ALA A 5 -1.08 7.82 11.05
CA ALA A 5 -1.78 9.05 10.72
C ALA A 5 -2.78 8.79 9.59
N LEU A 6 -3.94 9.44 9.66
CA LEU A 6 -5.00 9.37 8.65
C LEU A 6 -5.25 10.75 8.03
N HIS A 7 -5.31 10.79 6.70
CA HIS A 7 -5.49 12.03 5.95
C HIS A 7 -6.68 11.91 5.00
N ARG A 8 -7.64 12.83 5.10
CA ARG A 8 -8.69 12.98 4.11
C ARG A 8 -8.12 13.72 2.89
N LEU A 9 -8.10 13.05 1.74
CA LEU A 9 -7.57 13.61 0.50
C LEU A 9 -8.63 14.40 -0.29
N GLY A 10 -9.90 13.99 -0.22
CA GLY A 10 -11.01 14.68 -0.91
C GLY A 10 -12.14 13.74 -1.29
N GLY A 11 -13.03 14.24 -2.16
CA GLY A 11 -14.18 13.50 -2.67
C GLY A 11 -15.34 13.41 -1.68
N GLU A 12 -16.46 12.86 -2.15
CA GLU A 12 -17.66 12.57 -1.36
C GLU A 12 -18.24 11.21 -1.77
N GLY A 13 -18.80 10.48 -0.81
CA GLY A 13 -19.39 9.16 -1.03
C GLY A 13 -18.84 8.12 -0.06
N PRO A 14 -18.86 6.82 -0.45
CA PRO A 14 -18.30 5.75 0.36
C PRO A 14 -16.82 5.94 0.63
N ASP A 15 -16.36 5.47 1.80
CA ASP A 15 -14.97 5.60 2.19
C ASP A 15 -14.07 4.64 1.39
N VAL A 16 -13.00 5.18 0.82
CA VAL A 16 -11.88 4.43 0.24
C VAL A 16 -10.61 4.76 1.02
N LEU A 17 -10.00 3.76 1.61
CA LEU A 17 -8.78 3.86 2.38
C LEU A 17 -7.58 3.38 1.54
N LEU A 18 -6.62 4.27 1.30
CA LEU A 18 -5.40 4.00 0.56
C LEU A 18 -4.25 3.74 1.54
N ILE A 19 -3.57 2.59 1.44
CA ILE A 19 -2.45 2.20 2.29
C ILE A 19 -1.20 2.00 1.42
N HIS A 20 -0.20 2.86 1.61
CA HIS A 20 1.02 2.91 0.78
C HIS A 20 2.00 1.77 1.04
N GLY A 21 3.00 1.61 0.15
CA GLY A 21 4.09 0.64 0.27
C GLY A 21 5.25 1.13 1.16
N PHE A 22 6.23 0.25 1.36
CA PHE A 22 7.44 0.53 2.13
C PHE A 22 8.22 1.72 1.55
N GLY A 23 8.62 2.68 2.40
CA GLY A 23 9.35 3.88 2.02
C GLY A 23 8.53 4.94 1.28
N ALA A 24 7.21 4.74 1.11
CA ALA A 24 6.32 5.71 0.49
C ALA A 24 5.52 6.51 1.55
N ASP A 25 4.61 7.34 1.11
CA ASP A 25 3.68 8.11 1.92
C ASP A 25 2.39 8.38 1.13
N ARG A 26 1.49 9.23 1.68
CA ARG A 26 0.23 9.62 1.01
C ARG A 26 0.41 10.25 -0.36
N LEU A 27 1.59 10.84 -0.66
CA LEU A 27 1.86 11.50 -1.94
C LEU A 27 1.98 10.49 -3.09
N SER A 28 2.24 9.22 -2.80
CA SER A 28 2.23 8.14 -3.80
C SER A 28 0.87 7.99 -4.50
N TRP A 29 -0.21 8.48 -3.88
CA TRP A 29 -1.57 8.39 -4.39
C TRP A 29 -2.03 9.59 -5.23
N LEU A 30 -1.15 10.58 -5.48
CA LEU A 30 -1.50 11.81 -6.22
C LEU A 30 -2.07 11.57 -7.62
N ALA A 31 -1.67 10.49 -8.28
CA ALA A 31 -2.21 10.14 -9.59
C ALA A 31 -3.58 9.45 -9.49
N LEU A 32 -3.79 8.58 -8.50
CA LEU A 32 -5.01 7.79 -8.35
C LEU A 32 -6.13 8.54 -7.62
N ALA A 33 -5.82 9.21 -6.50
CA ALA A 33 -6.86 9.78 -5.63
C ALA A 33 -7.83 10.72 -6.35
N PRO A 34 -7.41 11.64 -7.27
CA PRO A 34 -8.32 12.49 -8.00
C PRO A 34 -9.31 11.74 -8.91
N GLN A 35 -8.93 10.54 -9.39
CA GLN A 35 -9.82 9.70 -10.20
C GLN A 35 -10.97 9.09 -9.37
N LEU A 36 -10.78 9.01 -8.05
CA LEU A 36 -11.75 8.44 -7.12
C LEU A 36 -12.66 9.52 -6.48
N PHE A 37 -12.28 10.80 -6.46
CA PHE A 37 -13.07 11.88 -5.85
C PHE A 37 -14.52 11.98 -6.36
N PRO A 38 -14.83 11.71 -7.65
CA PRO A 38 -16.22 11.75 -8.13
C PRO A 38 -17.12 10.64 -7.57
N ILE A 39 -16.54 9.58 -6.96
CA ILE A 39 -17.27 8.37 -6.58
C ILE A 39 -17.08 7.94 -5.13
N ALA A 40 -16.15 8.58 -4.39
CA ALA A 40 -15.77 8.16 -3.05
C ALA A 40 -15.20 9.30 -2.21
N THR A 41 -15.32 9.19 -0.90
CA THR A 41 -14.49 9.92 0.05
C THR A 41 -13.16 9.17 0.19
N VAL A 42 -12.05 9.81 -0.19
CA VAL A 42 -10.73 9.18 -0.27
C VAL A 42 -9.87 9.58 0.92
N TRP A 43 -9.35 8.58 1.59
CA TRP A 43 -8.46 8.69 2.73
C TRP A 43 -7.12 8.02 2.42
N ALA A 44 -6.04 8.55 2.96
CA ALA A 44 -4.73 7.89 2.92
C ALA A 44 -4.23 7.68 4.35
N ALA A 45 -3.84 6.44 4.65
CA ALA A 45 -3.22 6.09 5.92
C ALA A 45 -1.69 6.02 5.77
N GLU A 46 -0.99 6.53 6.77
CA GLU A 46 0.45 6.44 6.94
C GLU A 46 0.75 5.73 8.27
N TYR A 47 1.61 4.75 8.28
CA TYR A 47 2.08 4.06 9.48
C TYR A 47 3.48 4.53 9.85
N GLY A 48 3.90 4.25 11.08
CA GLY A 48 5.15 4.73 11.66
C GLY A 48 6.36 4.63 10.73
N GLY A 49 7.26 5.60 10.81
CA GLY A 49 8.43 5.74 9.93
C GLY A 49 8.13 6.36 8.56
N HIS A 50 6.86 6.70 8.25
CA HIS A 50 6.45 7.19 6.94
C HIS A 50 5.64 8.49 7.04
N GLY A 51 5.79 9.36 6.05
CA GLY A 51 4.98 10.56 5.89
C GLY A 51 4.92 11.45 7.13
N ALA A 52 3.69 11.77 7.56
CA ALA A 52 3.42 12.56 8.76
C ALA A 52 3.23 11.72 10.03
N ALA A 53 3.18 10.38 9.92
CA ALA A 53 3.18 9.52 11.09
C ALA A 53 4.49 9.66 11.87
N GLY A 54 4.45 9.43 13.18
CA GLY A 54 5.65 9.38 14.01
C GLY A 54 6.60 8.25 13.63
N ASN A 55 7.66 8.06 14.39
CA ASN A 55 8.71 7.10 14.05
C ASN A 55 8.69 5.82 14.92
N ASN A 56 7.68 5.65 15.77
CA ASN A 56 7.51 4.43 16.55
C ASN A 56 6.79 3.37 15.70
N VAL A 57 7.46 2.26 15.44
CA VAL A 57 6.98 1.15 14.61
C VAL A 57 6.81 -0.16 15.39
N GLY A 58 6.98 -0.14 16.71
CA GLY A 58 7.04 -1.37 17.51
C GLY A 58 8.19 -2.25 17.03
N ASP A 59 7.92 -3.54 16.82
CA ASP A 59 8.88 -4.49 16.23
C ASP A 59 8.88 -4.42 14.69
N GLY A 60 8.09 -3.52 14.09
CA GLY A 60 7.97 -3.30 12.65
C GLY A 60 7.24 -4.43 11.92
N THR A 61 6.52 -5.29 12.64
CA THR A 61 5.76 -6.39 12.05
C THR A 61 4.50 -5.91 11.34
N LEU A 62 3.94 -6.74 10.44
CA LEU A 62 2.65 -6.44 9.81
C LEU A 62 1.53 -6.25 10.84
N ILE A 63 1.62 -6.94 11.97
CA ILE A 63 0.65 -6.83 13.07
C ILE A 63 0.78 -5.48 13.74
N ASP A 64 2.00 -5.04 14.09
CA ASP A 64 2.21 -3.72 14.72
C ASP A 64 1.70 -2.57 13.83
N LEU A 65 1.98 -2.65 12.51
CA LEU A 65 1.53 -1.66 11.55
C LEU A 65 0.00 -1.67 11.38
N ALA A 66 -0.61 -2.86 11.36
CA ALA A 66 -2.06 -3.00 11.25
C ALA A 66 -2.77 -2.49 12.51
N GLU A 67 -2.27 -2.81 13.71
CA GLU A 67 -2.83 -2.34 14.99
C GLU A 67 -2.77 -0.82 15.13
N ALA A 68 -1.68 -0.19 14.69
CA ALA A 68 -1.57 1.26 14.66
C ALA A 68 -2.63 1.90 13.75
N LEU A 69 -2.82 1.35 12.55
CA LEU A 69 -3.86 1.83 11.63
C LEU A 69 -5.27 1.55 12.15
N GLU A 70 -5.53 0.40 12.77
CA GLU A 70 -6.84 0.10 13.39
C GLU A 70 -7.24 1.17 14.40
N ALA A 71 -6.31 1.54 15.28
CA ALA A 71 -6.56 2.56 16.31
C ALA A 71 -6.87 3.93 15.69
N GLU A 72 -6.16 4.30 14.62
CA GLU A 72 -6.30 5.61 13.96
C GLU A 72 -7.59 5.71 13.13
N ILE A 73 -8.02 4.61 12.51
CA ILE A 73 -9.16 4.62 11.58
C ILE A 73 -10.50 4.26 12.25
N ALA A 74 -10.48 3.59 13.43
CA ALA A 74 -11.67 3.04 14.07
C ALA A 74 -12.78 4.07 14.32
N ASP A 75 -12.41 5.29 14.69
CA ASP A 75 -13.35 6.38 14.99
C ASP A 75 -13.72 7.21 13.75
N SER A 76 -12.99 7.06 12.64
CA SER A 76 -13.09 7.90 11.46
C SER A 76 -13.78 7.22 10.29
N LEU A 77 -13.63 5.90 10.13
CA LEU A 77 -14.10 5.15 8.97
C LEU A 77 -15.00 3.99 9.39
N THR A 78 -16.18 3.89 8.77
CA THR A 78 -17.15 2.88 9.20
C THR A 78 -17.00 1.54 8.49
N GLN A 79 -16.79 1.48 7.21
CA GLN A 79 -16.62 0.26 6.40
C GLN A 79 -15.90 0.61 5.08
N PRO A 80 -14.61 0.98 5.12
CA PRO A 80 -13.93 1.42 3.92
C PRO A 80 -13.71 0.26 2.93
N LEU A 81 -13.70 0.59 1.63
CA LEU A 81 -12.98 -0.21 0.65
C LEU A 81 -11.49 0.08 0.81
N VAL A 82 -10.67 -0.93 1.04
CA VAL A 82 -9.24 -0.77 1.24
C VAL A 82 -8.48 -0.99 -0.08
N VAL A 83 -7.61 -0.05 -0.44
CA VAL A 83 -6.66 -0.16 -1.55
C VAL A 83 -5.26 -0.19 -0.95
N GLY A 84 -4.61 -1.34 -0.99
CA GLY A 84 -3.28 -1.51 -0.41
C GLY A 84 -2.21 -1.81 -1.47
N HIS A 85 -1.10 -1.07 -1.42
CA HIS A 85 0.04 -1.29 -2.30
C HIS A 85 1.20 -1.95 -1.57
N SER A 86 1.78 -3.02 -2.14
CA SER A 86 3.00 -3.67 -1.63
C SER A 86 2.87 -4.03 -0.14
N LEU A 87 3.69 -3.48 0.75
CA LEU A 87 3.56 -3.60 2.21
C LEU A 87 2.17 -3.20 2.69
N GLY A 88 1.59 -2.10 2.16
CA GLY A 88 0.23 -1.67 2.48
C GLY A 88 -0.84 -2.67 2.04
N GLY A 89 -0.57 -3.49 1.02
CA GLY A 89 -1.42 -4.61 0.63
C GLY A 89 -1.40 -5.74 1.65
N ALA A 90 -0.22 -6.08 2.18
CA ALA A 90 -0.07 -7.06 3.26
C ALA A 90 -0.75 -6.57 4.55
N VAL A 91 -0.54 -5.30 4.92
CA VAL A 91 -1.21 -4.67 6.08
C VAL A 91 -2.73 -4.67 5.91
N GLY A 92 -3.25 -4.36 4.70
CA GLY A 92 -4.68 -4.40 4.38
C GLY A 92 -5.29 -5.80 4.54
N LEU A 93 -4.55 -6.86 4.17
CA LEU A 93 -4.97 -8.25 4.40
C LEU A 93 -5.04 -8.59 5.90
N VAL A 94 -4.05 -8.15 6.68
CA VAL A 94 -4.05 -8.33 8.15
C VAL A 94 -5.21 -7.58 8.79
N LEU A 95 -5.45 -6.32 8.41
CA LEU A 95 -6.59 -5.51 8.88
C LEU A 95 -7.93 -6.23 8.62
N ALA A 96 -8.13 -6.73 7.40
CA ALA A 96 -9.36 -7.43 7.04
C ALA A 96 -9.55 -8.74 7.83
N ALA A 97 -8.47 -9.47 8.11
CA ALA A 97 -8.52 -10.72 8.87
C ALA A 97 -8.77 -10.49 10.37
N ARG A 98 -8.22 -9.41 10.94
CA ARG A 98 -8.46 -9.02 12.33
C ARG A 98 -9.91 -8.60 12.58
N GLY A 99 -10.56 -8.02 11.57
CA GLY A 99 -11.99 -7.72 11.58
C GLY A 99 -12.41 -6.55 12.48
N ALA A 100 -11.47 -5.84 13.13
CA ALA A 100 -11.76 -4.63 13.88
C ALA A 100 -12.28 -3.51 12.96
N VAL A 101 -11.72 -3.43 11.75
CA VAL A 101 -12.22 -2.58 10.67
C VAL A 101 -12.93 -3.47 9.64
N LYS A 102 -14.24 -3.32 9.54
CA LYS A 102 -15.04 -4.08 8.58
C LYS A 102 -14.86 -3.51 7.17
N SER A 103 -13.93 -4.06 6.41
CA SER A 103 -13.73 -3.65 5.02
C SER A 103 -14.86 -4.17 4.11
N THR A 104 -15.38 -3.31 3.21
CA THR A 104 -16.35 -3.72 2.18
C THR A 104 -15.70 -4.55 1.08
N GLY A 105 -14.39 -4.41 0.89
CA GLY A 105 -13.57 -5.17 -0.06
C GLY A 105 -12.12 -4.70 -0.07
N LEU A 106 -11.28 -5.40 -0.84
CA LEU A 106 -9.85 -5.13 -0.98
C LEU A 106 -9.43 -5.00 -2.45
N VAL A 107 -8.73 -3.93 -2.81
CA VAL A 107 -7.94 -3.82 -4.04
C VAL A 107 -6.47 -3.92 -3.65
N LEU A 108 -5.81 -4.99 -4.04
CA LEU A 108 -4.44 -5.30 -3.67
C LEU A 108 -3.52 -5.06 -4.88
N LEU A 109 -2.59 -4.13 -4.74
CA LEU A 109 -1.67 -3.70 -5.81
C LEU A 109 -0.28 -4.24 -5.50
N ALA A 110 0.18 -5.25 -6.25
CA ALA A 110 1.45 -5.93 -6.05
C ALA A 110 1.75 -6.22 -4.55
N PRO A 111 0.81 -6.86 -3.82
CA PRO A 111 0.89 -7.00 -2.37
C PRO A 111 2.06 -7.88 -1.95
N ALA A 112 2.81 -7.46 -0.92
CA ALA A 112 3.81 -8.31 -0.30
C ALA A 112 3.14 -9.52 0.42
N GLY A 113 3.85 -10.65 0.48
CA GLY A 113 3.44 -11.83 1.24
C GLY A 113 2.48 -12.80 0.53
N ILE A 114 1.97 -12.47 -0.68
CA ILE A 114 1.21 -13.42 -1.51
C ILE A 114 2.16 -14.24 -2.40
N ALA A 115 3.27 -13.65 -2.82
CA ALA A 115 4.34 -14.30 -3.56
C ALA A 115 5.64 -14.23 -2.75
N ASP A 116 6.43 -15.31 -2.76
CA ASP A 116 7.69 -15.43 -1.99
C ASP A 116 8.89 -14.75 -2.69
N ASN A 117 8.63 -13.80 -3.59
CA ASN A 117 9.63 -13.28 -4.54
C ASN A 117 10.07 -11.84 -4.22
N LEU A 118 10.00 -11.40 -2.98
CA LEU A 118 10.41 -10.04 -2.58
C LEU A 118 11.91 -9.79 -2.87
N ASP A 119 12.25 -8.71 -3.57
CA ASP A 119 13.65 -8.25 -3.69
C ASP A 119 14.16 -7.75 -2.33
N ASN A 120 14.71 -8.68 -1.54
CA ASN A 120 15.31 -8.38 -0.24
C ASN A 120 16.46 -7.36 -0.34
N SER A 121 17.11 -7.26 -1.50
CA SER A 121 18.16 -6.27 -1.75
C SER A 121 17.57 -4.86 -1.85
N PHE A 122 16.43 -4.70 -2.54
CA PHE A 122 15.71 -3.42 -2.61
C PHE A 122 15.30 -2.96 -1.22
N ILE A 123 14.64 -3.83 -0.44
CA ILE A 123 14.17 -3.51 0.91
C ILE A 123 15.33 -3.13 1.84
N ALA A 124 16.47 -3.83 1.74
CA ALA A 124 17.64 -3.54 2.57
C ALA A 124 18.33 -2.22 2.20
N GLN A 125 18.36 -1.87 0.91
CA GLN A 125 19.05 -0.68 0.43
C GLN A 125 18.25 0.60 0.66
N LEU A 126 16.91 0.52 0.66
CA LEU A 126 16.06 1.71 0.69
C LEU A 126 16.34 2.64 1.89
N PRO A 127 16.45 2.16 3.14
CA PRO A 127 16.79 3.03 4.28
C PRO A 127 18.26 3.50 4.29
N GLU A 128 19.12 2.93 3.44
CA GLU A 128 20.56 3.19 3.46
C GLU A 128 21.04 4.20 2.40
N VAL A 129 20.14 4.66 1.51
CA VAL A 129 20.53 5.64 0.50
C VAL A 129 20.87 6.98 1.15
N THR A 130 21.96 7.61 0.67
CA THR A 130 22.49 8.86 1.22
C THR A 130 22.64 9.96 0.18
N ASP A 131 22.46 9.63 -1.09
CA ASP A 131 22.56 10.60 -2.18
C ASP A 131 21.46 10.38 -3.23
N GLY A 132 21.14 11.46 -3.96
CA GLY A 132 20.04 11.47 -4.92
C GLY A 132 20.26 10.58 -6.15
N ASP A 133 21.50 10.28 -6.56
CA ASP A 133 21.77 9.41 -7.71
C ASP A 133 21.51 7.94 -7.34
N ALA A 134 21.99 7.51 -6.19
CA ALA A 134 21.69 6.18 -5.65
C ALA A 134 20.19 6.00 -5.39
N ALA A 135 19.53 7.02 -4.79
CA ALA A 135 18.08 7.00 -4.58
C ALA A 135 17.32 6.91 -5.90
N LEU A 136 17.68 7.72 -6.91
CA LEU A 136 17.04 7.71 -8.23
C LEU A 136 17.17 6.33 -8.88
N ALA A 137 18.38 5.76 -8.90
CA ALA A 137 18.62 4.44 -9.48
C ALA A 137 17.80 3.34 -8.79
N LEU A 138 17.69 3.39 -7.45
CA LEU A 138 16.92 2.43 -6.66
C LEU A 138 15.41 2.61 -6.90
N LEU A 139 14.88 3.82 -6.77
CA LEU A 139 13.46 4.11 -6.94
C LEU A 139 12.96 3.86 -8.38
N GLN A 140 13.82 4.03 -9.38
CA GLN A 140 13.48 3.70 -10.77
C GLN A 140 13.27 2.20 -11.01
N LYS A 141 13.67 1.31 -10.11
CA LYS A 141 13.28 -0.12 -10.19
C LYS A 141 11.77 -0.33 -10.02
N LEU A 142 11.08 0.60 -9.34
CA LEU A 142 9.65 0.51 -9.09
C LEU A 142 8.78 0.66 -10.35
N VAL A 143 9.31 1.24 -11.43
CA VAL A 143 8.53 1.58 -12.64
C VAL A 143 9.20 1.10 -13.91
N VAL A 144 8.39 0.79 -14.91
CA VAL A 144 8.87 0.54 -16.29
C VAL A 144 9.26 1.86 -16.93
N ARG A 145 8.40 2.87 -16.82
CA ARG A 145 8.60 4.22 -17.37
C ARG A 145 9.47 5.06 -16.44
N LYS A 146 10.78 4.92 -16.52
CA LYS A 146 11.77 5.53 -15.60
C LYS A 146 11.57 7.02 -15.37
N GLY A 147 11.09 7.77 -16.37
CA GLY A 147 10.82 9.21 -16.27
C GLY A 147 9.70 9.60 -15.28
N LEU A 148 8.91 8.65 -14.79
CA LEU A 148 7.92 8.87 -13.73
C LEU A 148 8.58 9.14 -12.37
N ILE A 149 9.79 8.63 -12.17
CA ILE A 149 10.60 8.92 -10.98
C ILE A 149 11.63 9.97 -11.34
N THR A 150 11.46 11.16 -10.81
CA THR A 150 12.32 12.32 -11.10
C THR A 150 13.45 12.44 -10.09
N ARG A 151 14.52 13.15 -10.47
CA ARG A 151 15.60 13.50 -9.56
C ARG A 151 15.08 14.22 -8.31
N ARG A 152 14.14 15.14 -8.47
CA ARG A 152 13.53 15.87 -7.34
C ARG A 152 12.85 14.92 -6.34
N MET A 153 12.19 13.86 -6.82
CA MET A 153 11.58 12.86 -5.93
C MET A 153 12.65 12.09 -5.17
N ALA A 154 13.74 11.73 -5.85
CA ALA A 154 14.86 11.03 -5.23
C ALA A 154 15.56 11.89 -4.16
N ASP A 155 15.82 13.15 -4.45
CA ASP A 155 16.43 14.10 -3.50
C ASP A 155 15.51 14.31 -2.29
N ALA A 156 14.20 14.49 -2.49
CA ALA A 156 13.23 14.61 -1.41
C ALA A 156 13.18 13.34 -0.54
N PHE A 157 13.30 12.15 -1.14
CA PHE A 157 13.37 10.90 -0.38
C PHE A 157 14.63 10.86 0.51
N VAL A 158 15.81 11.23 -0.02
CA VAL A 158 17.05 11.34 0.77
C VAL A 158 16.90 12.33 1.91
N GLU A 159 16.26 13.48 1.68
CA GLU A 159 15.97 14.47 2.72
C GLU A 159 15.11 13.88 3.86
N THR A 160 14.13 13.03 3.56
CA THR A 160 13.33 12.35 4.60
C THR A 160 14.18 11.42 5.45
N LEU A 161 15.20 10.80 4.87
CA LEU A 161 16.13 9.90 5.56
C LEU A 161 17.20 10.64 6.39
N ALA A 162 17.29 11.96 6.31
CA ALA A 162 18.14 12.75 7.21
C ALA A 162 17.65 12.70 8.67
N ASP A 163 16.37 12.40 8.91
CA ASP A 163 15.86 12.04 10.23
C ASP A 163 16.30 10.61 10.59
N GLU A 164 17.28 10.49 11.49
CA GLU A 164 17.79 9.19 11.93
C GLU A 164 16.74 8.32 12.64
N LYS A 165 15.72 8.90 13.25
CA LYS A 165 14.62 8.13 13.85
C LYS A 165 13.78 7.47 12.76
N ARG A 166 13.50 8.20 11.69
CA ARG A 166 12.81 7.66 10.51
C ARG A 166 13.61 6.57 9.84
N ARG A 167 14.90 6.80 9.63
CA ARG A 167 15.82 5.81 9.07
C ARG A 167 15.83 4.53 9.92
N ALA A 168 15.92 4.66 11.24
CA ALA A 168 15.88 3.54 12.17
C ALA A 168 14.54 2.79 12.11
N ALA A 169 13.41 3.50 12.04
CA ALA A 169 12.08 2.91 11.87
C ALA A 169 11.99 2.08 10.58
N LEU A 170 12.45 2.63 9.45
CA LEU A 170 12.48 1.90 8.18
C LEU A 170 13.40 0.67 8.25
N ARG A 171 14.56 0.74 8.91
CA ARG A 171 15.43 -0.43 9.16
C ARG A 171 14.72 -1.51 9.95
N THR A 172 13.97 -1.14 10.98
CA THR A 172 13.20 -2.08 11.81
C THR A 172 12.14 -2.81 10.97
N ILE A 173 11.35 -2.06 10.18
CA ILE A 173 10.37 -2.66 9.26
C ILE A 173 11.07 -3.55 8.22
N ALA A 174 12.17 -3.08 7.61
CA ALA A 174 12.93 -3.87 6.64
C ALA A 174 13.46 -5.19 7.21
N ALA A 175 13.90 -5.18 8.46
CA ALA A 175 14.37 -6.38 9.16
C ALA A 175 13.22 -7.37 9.40
N SER A 176 12.05 -6.89 9.83
CA SER A 176 10.84 -7.71 10.01
C SER A 176 10.37 -8.34 8.71
N LEU A 177 10.34 -7.59 7.59
CA LEU A 177 9.94 -8.11 6.28
C LEU A 177 10.86 -9.22 5.75
N LYS A 178 12.11 -9.29 6.20
CA LYS A 178 13.07 -10.33 5.83
C LYS A 178 12.99 -11.57 6.70
N SER A 179 12.72 -11.38 8.01
CA SER A 179 12.78 -12.44 8.99
C SER A 179 11.58 -13.38 8.93
N ASP A 180 10.42 -12.83 8.53
CA ASP A 180 9.17 -13.57 8.59
C ASP A 180 8.42 -13.47 7.26
N ALA A 181 8.38 -14.58 6.54
CA ALA A 181 7.18 -14.87 5.76
C ALA A 181 6.01 -15.02 6.74
N VAL A 182 5.57 -13.91 7.40
CA VAL A 182 4.29 -13.94 8.11
C VAL A 182 3.27 -14.23 7.03
N PRO A 183 2.65 -15.43 7.05
CA PRO A 183 1.69 -15.77 6.03
C PRO A 183 0.55 -14.75 6.11
N VAL A 184 0.45 -13.90 5.09
CA VAL A 184 -0.69 -13.00 4.99
C VAL A 184 -1.95 -13.84 4.82
N PRO A 185 -3.07 -13.47 5.47
CA PRO A 185 -4.33 -14.20 5.36
C PRO A 185 -4.94 -14.05 3.97
N PHE A 186 -4.54 -14.90 3.06
CA PHE A 186 -5.00 -14.88 1.67
C PHE A 186 -5.61 -16.25 1.27
N PRO A 187 -6.76 -16.30 0.54
CA PRO A 187 -7.57 -15.15 0.13
C PRO A 187 -8.40 -14.56 1.28
N PRO A 188 -8.69 -13.25 1.27
CA PRO A 188 -9.52 -12.62 2.28
C PRO A 188 -10.97 -13.09 2.22
N ALA A 189 -11.72 -12.95 3.32
CA ALA A 189 -13.12 -13.32 3.39
C ALA A 189 -14.08 -12.33 2.70
N CYS A 190 -13.65 -11.09 2.43
CA CYS A 190 -14.41 -10.07 1.73
C CYS A 190 -14.17 -10.11 0.21
N PRO A 191 -15.01 -9.42 -0.62
CA PRO A 191 -14.73 -9.23 -2.05
C PRO A 191 -13.36 -8.62 -2.28
N PHE A 192 -12.62 -9.09 -3.28
CA PHE A 192 -11.28 -8.56 -3.56
C PHE A 192 -10.87 -8.71 -5.02
N THR A 193 -9.90 -7.91 -5.42
CA THR A 193 -9.12 -8.08 -6.65
C THR A 193 -7.65 -7.86 -6.36
N VAL A 194 -6.78 -8.58 -7.07
CA VAL A 194 -5.33 -8.41 -7.03
C VAL A 194 -4.89 -7.89 -8.38
N MET A 195 -4.10 -6.82 -8.41
CA MET A 195 -3.57 -6.24 -9.64
C MET A 195 -2.04 -6.22 -9.56
N TRP A 196 -1.39 -6.74 -10.59
CA TRP A 196 0.07 -6.88 -10.59
C TRP A 196 0.68 -6.45 -11.91
N GLY A 197 1.77 -5.69 -11.85
CA GLY A 197 2.54 -5.36 -13.03
C GLY A 197 3.31 -6.58 -13.56
N ALA A 198 3.17 -6.88 -14.85
CA ALA A 198 3.85 -8.01 -15.46
C ALA A 198 5.39 -7.86 -15.50
N LEU A 199 5.88 -6.63 -15.31
CA LEU A 199 7.31 -6.29 -15.32
C LEU A 199 7.80 -5.81 -13.94
N ASP A 200 7.09 -6.20 -12.87
CA ASP A 200 7.50 -5.91 -11.50
C ASP A 200 8.76 -6.71 -11.14
N VAL A 201 9.85 -6.00 -10.84
CA VAL A 201 11.14 -6.58 -10.45
C VAL A 201 11.42 -6.46 -8.96
N VAL A 202 10.53 -5.79 -8.20
CA VAL A 202 10.65 -5.59 -6.74
C VAL A 202 9.87 -6.64 -5.97
N VAL A 203 8.64 -6.89 -6.39
CA VAL A 203 7.83 -8.03 -5.97
C VAL A 203 7.31 -8.69 -7.24
N PRO A 204 8.08 -9.59 -7.86
CA PRO A 204 7.65 -10.29 -9.06
C PRO A 204 6.29 -10.98 -8.86
N PRO A 205 5.44 -11.00 -9.90
CA PRO A 205 4.14 -11.65 -9.79
C PRO A 205 4.29 -13.14 -9.49
N PRO A 206 3.32 -13.77 -8.81
CA PRO A 206 3.36 -15.20 -8.53
C PRO A 206 3.32 -16.02 -9.83
N ASP A 207 4.15 -17.07 -9.89
CA ASP A 207 4.24 -18.01 -11.03
C ASP A 207 3.04 -18.98 -11.09
N VAL A 208 2.19 -18.98 -10.05
CA VAL A 208 1.04 -19.87 -9.94
C VAL A 208 -0.28 -19.10 -10.09
N PRO A 209 -1.35 -19.74 -10.60
CA PRO A 209 -2.66 -19.11 -10.68
C PRO A 209 -3.12 -18.61 -9.32
N THR A 210 -3.27 -17.30 -9.18
CA THR A 210 -3.70 -16.64 -7.96
C THR A 210 -5.13 -16.13 -8.13
N LYS A 211 -6.01 -16.47 -7.17
CA LYS A 211 -7.41 -16.05 -7.22
C LYS A 211 -7.52 -14.53 -7.28
N GLY A 212 -8.36 -14.03 -8.20
CA GLY A 212 -8.62 -12.59 -8.35
C GLY A 212 -7.49 -11.79 -8.99
N LEU A 213 -6.42 -12.44 -9.49
CA LEU A 213 -5.27 -11.79 -10.11
C LEU A 213 -5.61 -11.24 -11.50
N ARG A 214 -5.27 -9.96 -11.69
CA ARG A 214 -5.29 -9.24 -12.98
C ARG A 214 -3.88 -8.77 -13.29
N MET A 215 -3.27 -9.34 -14.33
CA MET A 215 -1.94 -8.94 -14.80
C MET A 215 -2.04 -7.68 -15.66
N LEU A 216 -1.18 -6.71 -15.39
CA LEU A 216 -1.10 -5.43 -16.09
C LEU A 216 0.13 -5.44 -17.00
N PRO A 217 -0.02 -5.52 -18.32
CA PRO A 217 1.11 -5.51 -19.24
C PRO A 217 1.82 -4.14 -19.21
N ASN A 218 3.15 -4.14 -19.36
CA ASN A 218 3.99 -2.94 -19.38
C ASN A 218 3.90 -2.08 -18.09
N VAL A 219 3.63 -2.69 -16.94
CA VAL A 219 3.54 -2.07 -15.62
C VAL A 219 4.56 -2.73 -14.70
N GLY A 220 5.24 -1.92 -13.88
CA GLY A 220 6.17 -2.36 -12.84
C GLY A 220 5.49 -2.50 -11.49
N HIS A 221 6.20 -2.13 -10.42
CA HIS A 221 5.74 -2.27 -9.03
C HIS A 221 4.68 -1.23 -8.60
N LEU A 222 4.44 -0.16 -9.40
CA LEU A 222 3.50 0.91 -9.05
C LEU A 222 2.26 0.94 -9.97
N PRO A 223 1.31 -0.01 -9.89
CA PRO A 223 0.09 0.00 -10.70
C PRO A 223 -0.72 1.30 -10.58
N HIS A 224 -0.80 1.87 -9.37
CA HIS A 224 -1.51 3.13 -9.09
C HIS A 224 -0.86 4.38 -9.70
N VAL A 225 0.33 4.23 -10.30
CA VAL A 225 1.06 5.30 -11.02
C VAL A 225 1.12 5.01 -12.52
N GLU A 226 1.32 3.74 -12.91
CA GLU A 226 1.54 3.34 -14.30
C GLU A 226 0.26 2.89 -15.03
N ALA A 227 -0.77 2.45 -14.28
CA ALA A 227 -2.06 1.96 -14.79
C ALA A 227 -3.23 2.55 -13.98
N VAL A 228 -3.25 3.87 -13.83
CA VAL A 228 -4.19 4.60 -12.96
C VAL A 228 -5.65 4.30 -13.30
N SER A 229 -5.99 4.30 -14.59
CA SER A 229 -7.36 4.07 -15.07
C SER A 229 -7.86 2.67 -14.74
N GLU A 230 -7.00 1.65 -14.88
CA GLU A 230 -7.31 0.26 -14.59
C GLU A 230 -7.51 0.05 -13.08
N VAL A 231 -6.68 0.70 -12.26
CA VAL A 231 -6.84 0.66 -10.79
C VAL A 231 -8.11 1.38 -10.36
N ALA A 232 -8.40 2.57 -10.90
CA ALA A 232 -9.64 3.29 -10.60
C ALA A 232 -10.89 2.50 -11.00
N ALA A 233 -10.85 1.81 -12.15
CA ALA A 233 -11.95 0.94 -12.59
C ALA A 233 -12.16 -0.23 -11.62
N ALA A 234 -11.10 -0.87 -11.13
CA ALA A 234 -11.19 -1.96 -10.16
C ALA A 234 -11.78 -1.48 -8.81
N VAL A 235 -11.40 -0.29 -8.35
CA VAL A 235 -11.99 0.34 -7.16
C VAL A 235 -13.49 0.55 -7.36
N LYS A 236 -13.90 1.12 -8.50
CA LYS A 236 -15.32 1.35 -8.82
C LYS A 236 -16.10 0.05 -8.88
N GLU A 237 -15.58 -1.00 -9.53
CA GLU A 237 -16.23 -2.31 -9.58
C GLU A 237 -16.55 -2.86 -8.19
N LEU A 238 -15.60 -2.76 -7.24
CA LEU A 238 -15.80 -3.26 -5.87
C LEU A 238 -16.73 -2.37 -5.05
N LEU A 239 -16.72 -1.06 -5.25
CA LEU A 239 -17.71 -0.16 -4.64
C LEU A 239 -19.11 -0.53 -5.10
N ASP A 240 -19.33 -0.77 -6.41
CA ASP A 240 -20.62 -1.16 -6.97
C ASP A 240 -21.12 -2.50 -6.40
N VAL A 241 -20.22 -3.47 -6.13
CA VAL A 241 -20.57 -4.75 -5.50
C VAL A 241 -20.95 -4.57 -4.03
N GLY A 242 -20.20 -3.76 -3.28
CA GLY A 242 -20.46 -3.48 -1.87
C GLY A 242 -21.82 -2.82 -1.63
N PHE A 243 -22.24 -1.91 -2.53
CA PHE A 243 -23.52 -1.21 -2.45
C PHE A 243 -24.74 -2.03 -2.96
N ARG A 244 -24.52 -3.08 -3.76
CA ARG A 244 -25.61 -3.95 -4.25
C ARG A 244 -26.02 -5.06 -3.30
N ARG A 245 -25.49 -5.12 -2.08
CA ARG A 245 -26.07 -5.95 -1.02
C ARG A 245 -27.23 -5.18 -0.38
N PRO A 246 -28.48 -5.35 -0.86
CA PRO A 246 -29.63 -4.91 -0.11
C PRO A 246 -29.67 -5.77 1.14
N ASP A 247 -29.92 -5.16 2.28
CA ASP A 247 -30.61 -5.79 3.39
C ASP A 247 -31.94 -6.33 2.84
N ALA A 248 -31.90 -7.51 2.30
CA ALA A 248 -33.04 -8.25 1.83
C ALA A 248 -33.03 -9.59 2.55
N ARG A 249 -33.53 -9.54 3.82
CA ARG A 249 -34.63 -10.50 4.21
C ARG A 249 -35.20 -10.03 5.53
N ILE A 250 -36.42 -9.52 5.38
CA ILE A 250 -37.47 -9.56 6.41
C ILE A 250 -37.66 -11.00 6.86
#